data_456962a1d2e6527235b75cf2104c46ac
#
_entry.id   456962a1d2e6527235b75cf2104c46ac
#
_cell.length_a   1.000
_cell.length_b   1.000
_cell.length_c   1.000
_cell.angle_alpha   90.00
_cell.angle_beta   90.00
_cell.angle_gamma   90.00
#
_symmetry.space_group_name_H-M   'P 1'
#
loop_
_entity.id
_entity.type
_entity.pdbx_description
1 polymer ?
#
loop_
_entity_poly.entity_id
_entity_poly.type
_entity_poly.pdbx_seq_one_letter_code
_entity_poly.pdbx_strand_id
1 'polypeptide(L)'
;MESNQSLDGIKVIDCSQILAGPFCSMLLADHGADVIKIEKPNGGDDVRTWGPPFIGKDSSAFVQLNRNKRSISLDIKSQEGKIILNKLLDDADVLIENSRVGTMQKLGFGYEDVKKINPKIIYCSISGFGTTGPYSKRGGFDLIAQGMSGLMSITGHKDAAPVKVGVPIADLNTGMFAMQGILSAYIHRLKSGKGQFLEVSLLESALAYTLYESSIYFTTGSIPEPDGSAHRLTAPYQAFKTKDGFINLGAANQSNWERFVDVIGMSKLKEDKKFKTSDMRQ
;
A
#
# COMPACT_ATOMS: atom_id res chain seq x y z
N MET A 1 -5.60 6.33 32.72
CA MET A 1 -4.56 5.41 32.24
C MET A 1 -3.79 6.18 31.19
N GLU A 2 -2.52 6.44 31.41
CA GLU A 2 -1.65 6.99 30.36
C GLU A 2 -1.69 6.01 29.19
N SER A 3 -1.96 6.50 27.98
CA SER A 3 -1.94 5.68 26.79
C SER A 3 -0.48 5.29 26.54
N ASN A 4 -0.17 4.02 26.64
CA ASN A 4 1.19 3.51 26.45
C ASN A 4 1.33 2.95 25.02
N GLN A 5 0.87 3.75 24.04
CA GLN A 5 0.94 3.37 22.63
C GLN A 5 2.29 3.77 22.02
N SER A 6 2.76 3.00 21.04
CA SER A 6 4.12 3.12 20.52
C SER A 6 4.43 4.45 19.83
N LEU A 7 3.40 5.15 19.33
CA LEU A 7 3.54 6.44 18.65
C LEU A 7 2.87 7.59 19.43
N ASP A 8 2.64 7.41 20.74
CA ASP A 8 2.11 8.48 21.57
C ASP A 8 3.03 9.71 21.55
N GLY A 9 2.44 10.90 21.44
CA GLY A 9 3.15 12.18 21.32
C GLY A 9 3.61 12.52 19.88
N ILE A 10 3.46 11.63 18.89
CA ILE A 10 3.76 11.96 17.50
C ILE A 10 2.58 12.66 16.85
N LYS A 11 2.81 13.83 16.25
CA LYS A 11 1.80 14.67 15.60
C LYS A 11 1.87 14.54 14.08
N VAL A 12 0.77 14.14 13.46
CA VAL A 12 0.67 13.92 12.01
C VAL A 12 -0.38 14.84 11.42
N ILE A 13 0.01 15.62 10.42
CA ILE A 13 -0.90 16.39 9.57
C ILE A 13 -1.16 15.59 8.30
N ASP A 14 -2.40 15.16 8.12
CA ASP A 14 -2.85 14.37 6.98
C ASP A 14 -3.58 15.26 5.98
N CYS A 15 -2.88 15.73 4.95
CA CYS A 15 -3.42 16.47 3.81
C CYS A 15 -3.79 15.55 2.64
N SER A 16 -3.77 14.22 2.85
CA SER A 16 -4.10 13.24 1.84
C SER A 16 -5.60 12.98 1.74
N GLN A 17 -6.00 12.34 0.63
CA GLN A 17 -7.40 11.98 0.37
C GLN A 17 -7.48 10.61 -0.31
N ILE A 18 -8.68 10.06 -0.41
CA ILE A 18 -9.04 8.81 -1.04
C ILE A 18 -8.55 7.61 -0.21
N LEU A 19 -7.40 6.97 -0.55
CA LEU A 19 -7.03 5.70 0.06
C LEU A 19 -5.57 5.63 0.53
N ALA A 20 -4.58 5.70 -0.34
CA ALA A 20 -3.18 5.39 0.01
C ALA A 20 -2.64 6.22 1.19
N GLY A 21 -2.78 7.55 1.11
CA GLY A 21 -2.37 8.45 2.20
C GLY A 21 -3.22 8.30 3.46
N PRO A 22 -4.57 8.33 3.36
CA PRO A 22 -5.43 8.06 4.51
C PRO A 22 -5.21 6.71 5.17
N PHE A 23 -4.85 5.67 4.42
CA PHE A 23 -4.49 4.37 4.98
C PHE A 23 -3.18 4.44 5.78
N CYS A 24 -2.17 5.12 5.25
CA CYS A 24 -0.92 5.38 5.98
C CYS A 24 -1.18 6.10 7.31
N SER A 25 -1.90 7.22 7.27
CA SER A 25 -2.19 8.02 8.47
C SER A 25 -3.11 7.30 9.46
N MET A 26 -4.02 6.43 8.98
CA MET A 26 -4.82 5.55 9.83
C MET A 26 -3.93 4.56 10.60
N LEU A 27 -2.98 3.92 9.94
CA LEU A 27 -2.04 3.00 10.59
C LEU A 27 -1.22 3.72 11.68
N LEU A 28 -0.75 4.94 11.41
CA LEU A 28 -0.07 5.76 12.43
C LEU A 28 -1.00 6.08 13.62
N ALA A 29 -2.27 6.43 13.35
CA ALA A 29 -3.27 6.70 14.38
C ALA A 29 -3.60 5.45 15.21
N ASP A 30 -3.69 4.27 14.58
CA ASP A 30 -3.91 2.99 15.27
C ASP A 30 -2.76 2.64 16.23
N HIS A 31 -1.57 3.16 15.98
CA HIS A 31 -0.41 3.04 16.87
C HIS A 31 -0.25 4.18 17.88
N GLY A 32 -1.20 5.11 17.94
CA GLY A 32 -1.27 6.17 18.97
C GLY A 32 -0.81 7.56 18.53
N ALA A 33 -0.45 7.76 17.26
CA ALA A 33 -0.14 9.09 16.77
C ALA A 33 -1.37 10.02 16.80
N ASP A 34 -1.19 11.30 17.17
CA ASP A 34 -2.21 12.33 17.08
C ASP A 34 -2.34 12.81 15.64
N VAL A 35 -3.30 12.29 14.90
CA VAL A 35 -3.51 12.57 13.48
C VAL A 35 -4.61 13.61 13.30
N ILE A 36 -4.29 14.72 12.63
CA ILE A 36 -5.25 15.73 12.18
C ILE A 36 -5.38 15.67 10.67
N LYS A 37 -6.55 15.22 10.20
CA LYS A 37 -6.89 15.22 8.78
C LYS A 37 -7.37 16.59 8.35
N ILE A 38 -6.74 17.14 7.33
CA ILE A 38 -7.14 18.40 6.69
C ILE A 38 -8.09 18.07 5.54
N GLU A 39 -9.32 18.53 5.63
CA GLU A 39 -10.34 18.30 4.63
C GLU A 39 -10.76 19.60 3.96
N LYS A 40 -11.02 19.55 2.64
CA LYS A 40 -11.54 20.70 1.91
C LYS A 40 -12.92 21.11 2.45
N PRO A 41 -13.26 22.42 2.49
CA PRO A 41 -14.63 22.85 2.71
C PRO A 41 -15.57 22.23 1.66
N ASN A 42 -16.84 22.12 2.02
CA ASN A 42 -17.89 21.60 1.12
C ASN A 42 -17.63 20.16 0.63
N GLY A 43 -17.89 19.21 1.49
CA GLY A 43 -17.88 17.77 1.17
C GLY A 43 -16.70 16.98 1.75
N GLY A 44 -15.62 17.61 2.17
CA GLY A 44 -14.49 16.92 2.78
C GLY A 44 -13.75 16.02 1.79
N ASP A 45 -13.27 14.86 2.24
CA ASP A 45 -12.69 13.81 1.41
C ASP A 45 -13.76 13.19 0.51
N ASP A 46 -13.47 12.98 -0.76
CA ASP A 46 -14.42 12.45 -1.74
C ASP A 46 -14.93 11.05 -1.35
N VAL A 47 -14.15 10.26 -0.61
CA VAL A 47 -14.58 8.94 -0.11
C VAL A 47 -15.78 9.03 0.83
N ARG A 48 -16.07 10.18 1.45
CA ARG A 48 -17.29 10.35 2.27
C ARG A 48 -18.56 10.01 1.50
N THR A 49 -18.57 10.20 0.18
CA THR A 49 -19.73 9.96 -0.69
C THR A 49 -19.71 8.61 -1.40
N TRP A 50 -18.68 7.79 -1.22
CA TRP A 50 -18.53 6.50 -1.91
C TRP A 50 -19.34 5.38 -1.23
N GLY A 51 -20.62 5.43 -1.38
CA GLY A 51 -21.55 4.43 -0.86
C GLY A 51 -22.64 4.04 -1.88
N PRO A 52 -23.53 3.13 -1.57
CA PRO A 52 -23.69 2.45 -0.29
C PRO A 52 -22.60 1.43 0.01
N PRO A 53 -22.43 0.98 1.30
CA PRO A 53 -23.23 1.35 2.46
C PRO A 53 -22.75 2.67 3.13
N PHE A 54 -23.67 3.31 3.83
CA PHE A 54 -23.42 4.52 4.61
C PHE A 54 -23.59 4.27 6.11
N ILE A 55 -22.78 4.95 6.93
CA ILE A 55 -22.92 5.03 8.38
C ILE A 55 -23.26 6.50 8.70
N GLY A 56 -24.52 6.77 9.00
CA GLY A 56 -25.01 8.14 9.05
C GLY A 56 -24.95 8.80 7.67
N LYS A 57 -24.21 9.89 7.57
CA LYS A 57 -24.01 10.63 6.29
C LYS A 57 -22.75 10.27 5.52
N ASP A 58 -21.87 9.49 6.13
CA ASP A 58 -20.57 9.17 5.56
C ASP A 58 -20.53 7.71 5.07
N SER A 59 -19.76 7.44 4.01
CA SER A 59 -19.57 6.07 3.55
C SER A 59 -18.88 5.22 4.62
N SER A 60 -19.21 3.93 4.67
CA SER A 60 -18.54 2.99 5.57
C SER A 60 -17.02 2.93 5.32
N ALA A 61 -16.59 3.07 4.08
CA ALA A 61 -15.18 3.13 3.70
C ALA A 61 -14.47 4.33 4.33
N PHE A 62 -15.11 5.52 4.31
CA PHE A 62 -14.53 6.70 4.95
C PHE A 62 -14.40 6.52 6.46
N VAL A 63 -15.44 6.02 7.12
CA VAL A 63 -15.45 5.80 8.59
C VAL A 63 -14.36 4.80 9.01
N GLN A 64 -14.21 3.70 8.26
CA GLN A 64 -13.19 2.70 8.53
C GLN A 64 -11.77 3.24 8.31
N LEU A 65 -11.55 3.96 7.21
CA LEU A 65 -10.24 4.45 6.78
C LEU A 65 -9.71 5.61 7.62
N ASN A 66 -10.62 6.36 8.25
CA ASN A 66 -10.27 7.56 9.02
C ASN A 66 -10.54 7.42 10.52
N ARG A 67 -10.64 6.19 11.02
CA ARG A 67 -10.73 5.94 12.47
C ARG A 67 -9.52 6.48 13.22
N ASN A 68 -9.71 6.85 14.47
CA ASN A 68 -8.68 7.39 15.36
C ASN A 68 -8.07 8.73 14.92
N LYS A 69 -8.63 9.38 13.89
CA LYS A 69 -8.19 10.71 13.44
C LYS A 69 -9.12 11.80 13.94
N ARG A 70 -8.56 12.96 14.20
CA ARG A 70 -9.29 14.22 14.28
C ARG A 70 -9.38 14.81 12.88
N SER A 71 -10.37 15.63 12.60
CA SER A 71 -10.54 16.31 11.31
C SER A 71 -10.80 17.79 11.48
N ILE A 72 -10.29 18.58 10.54
CA ILE A 72 -10.59 20.01 10.40
C ILE A 72 -10.94 20.32 8.95
N SER A 73 -12.04 21.04 8.74
CA SER A 73 -12.38 21.60 7.44
C SER A 73 -11.60 22.90 7.23
N LEU A 74 -10.72 22.92 6.22
CA LEU A 74 -9.79 24.04 6.00
C LEU A 74 -9.55 24.27 4.50
N ASP A 75 -9.81 25.50 4.03
CA ASP A 75 -9.42 25.92 2.69
C ASP A 75 -7.95 26.35 2.68
N ILE A 76 -7.04 25.44 2.38
CA ILE A 76 -5.60 25.70 2.29
C ILE A 76 -5.20 26.60 1.10
N LYS A 77 -6.16 27.00 0.26
CA LYS A 77 -5.93 27.99 -0.81
C LYS A 77 -6.16 29.42 -0.31
N SER A 78 -7.00 29.59 0.70
CA SER A 78 -7.24 30.91 1.31
C SER A 78 -6.04 31.36 2.15
N GLN A 79 -5.93 32.67 2.39
CA GLN A 79 -4.85 33.21 3.21
C GLN A 79 -4.98 32.76 4.67
N GLU A 80 -6.20 32.77 5.19
CA GLU A 80 -6.53 32.33 6.55
C GLU A 80 -6.23 30.86 6.75
N GLY A 81 -6.60 30.02 5.76
CA GLY A 81 -6.31 28.61 5.78
C GLY A 81 -4.81 28.31 5.77
N LYS A 82 -4.04 29.06 4.99
CA LYS A 82 -2.57 28.98 5.00
C LYS A 82 -1.96 29.30 6.36
N ILE A 83 -2.45 30.36 7.02
CA ILE A 83 -1.98 30.74 8.35
C ILE A 83 -2.24 29.61 9.36
N ILE A 84 -3.43 29.02 9.31
CA ILE A 84 -3.79 27.89 10.20
C ILE A 84 -2.92 26.67 9.92
N LEU A 85 -2.76 26.28 8.64
CA LEU A 85 -1.94 25.13 8.29
C LEU A 85 -0.47 25.31 8.68
N ASN A 86 0.09 26.51 8.49
CA ASN A 86 1.44 26.84 8.94
C ASN A 86 1.61 26.64 10.45
N LYS A 87 0.65 27.06 11.27
CA LYS A 87 0.68 26.86 12.72
C LYS A 87 0.62 25.36 13.09
N LEU A 88 -0.16 24.56 12.36
CA LEU A 88 -0.21 23.12 12.58
C LEU A 88 1.10 22.44 12.20
N LEU A 89 1.76 22.89 11.12
CA LEU A 89 3.02 22.34 10.63
C LEU A 89 4.23 22.71 11.49
N ASP A 90 4.21 23.85 12.17
CA ASP A 90 5.29 24.31 13.07
C ASP A 90 5.59 23.30 14.19
N ASP A 91 4.56 22.62 14.70
CA ASP A 91 4.64 21.63 15.79
C ASP A 91 4.37 20.18 15.34
N ALA A 92 4.32 19.94 14.02
CA ALA A 92 4.07 18.62 13.49
C ALA A 92 5.35 17.79 13.35
N ASP A 93 5.23 16.49 13.54
CA ASP A 93 6.30 15.54 13.27
C ASP A 93 6.28 15.07 11.82
N VAL A 94 5.08 14.89 11.27
CA VAL A 94 4.86 14.30 9.93
C VAL A 94 3.82 15.13 9.18
N LEU A 95 4.09 15.38 7.90
CA LEU A 95 3.10 15.80 6.91
C LEU A 95 2.96 14.70 5.86
N ILE A 96 1.72 14.28 5.60
CA ILE A 96 1.37 13.33 4.54
C ILE A 96 0.50 14.03 3.50
N GLU A 97 0.85 13.90 2.23
CA GLU A 97 0.02 14.41 1.13
C GLU A 97 0.04 13.44 -0.06
N ASN A 98 -1.03 13.44 -0.86
CA ASN A 98 -1.12 12.67 -2.10
C ASN A 98 -1.76 13.47 -3.25
N SER A 99 -1.46 14.76 -3.26
CA SER A 99 -1.90 15.68 -4.32
C SER A 99 -1.18 15.39 -5.63
N ARG A 100 -1.71 15.91 -6.72
CA ARG A 100 -0.96 15.90 -7.98
C ARG A 100 0.37 16.62 -7.80
N VAL A 101 1.41 16.03 -8.38
CA VAL A 101 2.79 16.57 -8.32
C VAL A 101 2.81 18.07 -8.65
N GLY A 102 3.44 18.86 -7.79
CA GLY A 102 3.53 20.31 -7.92
C GLY A 102 2.37 21.09 -7.29
N THR A 103 1.31 20.43 -6.82
CA THR A 103 0.17 21.13 -6.21
C THR A 103 0.54 21.76 -4.87
N MET A 104 1.14 21.00 -3.97
CA MET A 104 1.54 21.52 -2.66
C MET A 104 2.59 22.63 -2.78
N GLN A 105 3.54 22.50 -3.72
CA GLN A 105 4.51 23.56 -4.02
C GLN A 105 3.84 24.85 -4.47
N LYS A 106 2.86 24.78 -5.38
CA LYS A 106 2.10 25.96 -5.84
C LYS A 106 1.30 26.64 -4.72
N LEU A 107 0.89 25.88 -3.72
CA LEU A 107 0.17 26.39 -2.55
C LEU A 107 1.12 27.00 -1.49
N GLY A 108 2.43 26.79 -1.62
CA GLY A 108 3.44 27.20 -0.65
C GLY A 108 3.66 26.20 0.49
N PHE A 109 3.28 24.95 0.26
CA PHE A 109 3.44 23.82 1.20
C PHE A 109 4.26 22.68 0.61
N GLY A 110 5.13 22.95 -0.36
CA GLY A 110 6.15 21.99 -0.81
C GLY A 110 7.17 21.70 0.29
N TYR A 111 7.92 20.62 0.15
CA TYR A 111 8.92 20.23 1.17
C TYR A 111 9.87 21.37 1.54
N GLU A 112 10.42 22.11 0.57
CA GLU A 112 11.36 23.19 0.83
C GLU A 112 10.70 24.41 1.53
N ASP A 113 9.39 24.59 1.37
CA ASP A 113 8.64 25.62 2.07
C ASP A 113 8.36 25.21 3.51
N VAL A 114 7.85 23.98 3.71
CA VAL A 114 7.53 23.45 5.04
C VAL A 114 8.78 23.27 5.89
N LYS A 115 9.90 22.86 5.29
CA LYS A 115 11.20 22.73 5.96
C LYS A 115 11.74 24.06 6.53
N LYS A 116 11.39 25.19 5.94
CA LYS A 116 11.73 26.52 6.49
C LYS A 116 10.95 26.82 7.77
N ILE A 117 9.71 26.31 7.88
CA ILE A 117 8.86 26.45 9.05
C ILE A 117 9.33 25.46 10.13
N ASN A 118 9.49 24.20 9.74
CA ASN A 118 9.87 23.11 10.63
C ASN A 118 10.97 22.25 10.01
N PRO A 119 12.26 22.52 10.33
CA PRO A 119 13.39 21.76 9.80
C PRO A 119 13.41 20.26 10.20
N LYS A 120 12.60 19.87 11.17
CA LYS A 120 12.50 18.51 11.68
C LYS A 120 11.35 17.73 11.04
N ILE A 121 10.57 18.34 10.17
CA ILE A 121 9.40 17.70 9.54
C ILE A 121 9.79 16.50 8.70
N ILE A 122 9.06 15.41 8.85
CA ILE A 122 9.07 14.27 7.94
C ILE A 122 7.95 14.51 6.93
N TYR A 123 8.31 14.82 5.70
CA TYR A 123 7.38 15.12 4.63
C TYR A 123 7.20 13.88 3.76
N CYS A 124 6.02 13.27 3.75
CA CYS A 124 5.69 12.10 2.95
C CYS A 124 4.79 12.49 1.78
N SER A 125 5.31 12.42 0.57
CA SER A 125 4.55 12.64 -0.67
C SER A 125 4.23 11.30 -1.33
N ILE A 126 2.95 11.07 -1.59
CA ILE A 126 2.44 9.86 -2.24
C ILE A 126 1.92 10.25 -3.63
N SER A 127 2.36 9.54 -4.65
CA SER A 127 2.00 9.83 -6.04
C SER A 127 1.72 8.55 -6.83
N GLY A 128 1.21 8.70 -8.05
CA GLY A 128 0.99 7.54 -8.93
C GLY A 128 2.29 6.94 -9.47
N PHE A 129 3.25 7.82 -9.85
CA PHE A 129 4.43 7.43 -10.64
C PHE A 129 5.74 8.08 -10.18
N GLY A 130 5.77 8.67 -9.00
CA GLY A 130 6.90 9.45 -8.54
C GLY A 130 6.85 10.92 -8.98
N THR A 131 7.74 11.75 -8.40
CA THR A 131 7.84 13.19 -8.70
C THR A 131 8.73 13.47 -9.89
N THR A 132 9.48 12.48 -10.37
CA THR A 132 10.41 12.56 -11.51
C THR A 132 10.01 11.58 -12.62
N GLY A 133 10.71 11.66 -13.75
CA GLY A 133 10.47 10.77 -14.88
C GLY A 133 9.28 11.15 -15.77
N PRO A 134 9.04 10.38 -16.86
CA PRO A 134 8.11 10.76 -17.92
C PRO A 134 6.64 10.75 -17.50
N TYR A 135 6.28 10.02 -16.44
CA TYR A 135 4.90 9.90 -15.97
C TYR A 135 4.59 10.72 -14.71
N SER A 136 5.55 11.50 -14.20
CA SER A 136 5.39 12.26 -12.96
C SER A 136 4.17 13.19 -12.93
N LYS A 137 3.75 13.70 -14.10
CA LYS A 137 2.57 14.58 -14.22
C LYS A 137 1.24 13.84 -14.38
N ARG A 138 1.25 12.51 -14.52
CA ARG A 138 0.04 11.72 -14.66
C ARG A 138 -0.60 11.48 -13.29
N GLY A 139 -1.93 11.45 -13.26
CA GLY A 139 -2.68 10.95 -12.10
C GLY A 139 -2.52 9.45 -11.98
N GLY A 140 -2.32 8.95 -10.77
CA GLY A 140 -2.29 7.52 -10.47
C GLY A 140 -3.61 7.05 -9.90
N PHE A 141 -4.01 5.83 -10.30
CA PHE A 141 -5.09 5.07 -9.70
C PHE A 141 -4.62 3.64 -9.49
N ASP A 142 -5.13 2.98 -8.48
CA ASP A 142 -4.81 1.60 -8.15
C ASP A 142 -4.86 0.67 -9.36
N LEU A 143 -5.97 0.68 -10.11
CA LEU A 143 -6.14 -0.14 -11.31
C LEU A 143 -5.04 0.09 -12.36
N ILE A 144 -4.65 1.34 -12.56
CA ILE A 144 -3.61 1.69 -13.53
C ILE A 144 -2.24 1.20 -13.05
N ALA A 145 -1.95 1.36 -11.76
CA ALA A 145 -0.72 0.85 -11.16
C ALA A 145 -0.65 -0.69 -11.24
N GLN A 146 -1.74 -1.39 -10.95
CA GLN A 146 -1.81 -2.85 -11.09
C GLN A 146 -1.59 -3.31 -12.55
N GLY A 147 -2.17 -2.60 -13.53
CA GLY A 147 -1.95 -2.90 -14.95
C GLY A 147 -0.50 -2.67 -15.38
N MET A 148 0.06 -1.50 -15.04
CA MET A 148 1.40 -1.11 -15.47
C MET A 148 2.54 -1.86 -14.74
N SER A 149 2.30 -2.33 -13.52
CA SER A 149 3.26 -3.13 -12.76
C SER A 149 3.34 -4.59 -13.22
N GLY A 150 2.44 -5.03 -14.07
CA GLY A 150 2.35 -6.44 -14.47
C GLY A 150 1.51 -7.33 -13.55
N LEU A 151 1.01 -6.83 -12.41
CA LEU A 151 0.17 -7.64 -11.51
C LEU A 151 -1.05 -8.22 -12.21
N MET A 152 -1.70 -7.46 -13.09
CA MET A 152 -2.87 -7.94 -13.82
C MET A 152 -2.51 -9.01 -14.86
N SER A 153 -1.30 -8.98 -15.43
CA SER A 153 -0.86 -9.96 -16.42
C SER A 153 -0.47 -11.31 -15.82
N ILE A 154 -0.24 -11.37 -14.51
CA ILE A 154 0.12 -12.60 -13.79
C ILE A 154 -1.03 -13.09 -12.88
N THR A 155 -2.13 -12.34 -12.78
CA THR A 155 -3.27 -12.66 -11.93
C THR A 155 -4.42 -13.22 -12.77
N GLY A 156 -4.95 -14.38 -12.37
CA GLY A 156 -6.08 -15.03 -13.05
C GLY A 156 -5.72 -16.40 -13.61
N HIS A 157 -6.54 -16.88 -14.52
CA HIS A 157 -6.33 -18.15 -15.22
C HIS A 157 -5.72 -17.91 -16.60
N LYS A 158 -4.94 -18.88 -17.06
CA LYS A 158 -4.39 -18.88 -18.41
C LYS A 158 -5.48 -18.68 -19.45
N ASP A 159 -5.18 -17.94 -20.50
CA ASP A 159 -6.10 -17.60 -21.61
C ASP A 159 -7.35 -16.80 -21.20
N ALA A 160 -7.41 -16.29 -19.96
CA ALA A 160 -8.46 -15.39 -19.51
C ALA A 160 -8.07 -13.91 -19.68
N ALA A 161 -9.06 -13.02 -19.64
CA ALA A 161 -8.79 -11.59 -19.62
C ALA A 161 -8.00 -11.19 -18.36
N PRO A 162 -7.06 -10.24 -18.46
CA PRO A 162 -6.36 -9.73 -17.29
C PRO A 162 -7.32 -9.20 -16.22
N VAL A 163 -7.11 -9.59 -14.96
CA VAL A 163 -7.94 -9.16 -13.84
C VAL A 163 -7.11 -8.48 -12.77
N LYS A 164 -7.71 -7.48 -12.11
CA LYS A 164 -7.07 -6.86 -10.95
C LYS A 164 -7.19 -7.79 -9.72
N VAL A 165 -6.30 -7.62 -8.76
CA VAL A 165 -6.50 -8.17 -7.41
C VAL A 165 -7.79 -7.61 -6.82
N GLY A 166 -8.54 -8.42 -6.08
CA GLY A 166 -9.87 -8.10 -5.56
C GLY A 166 -9.96 -6.87 -4.65
N VAL A 167 -8.82 -6.43 -4.10
CA VAL A 167 -8.67 -5.22 -3.27
C VAL A 167 -7.79 -4.19 -3.98
N PRO A 168 -7.82 -2.90 -3.59
CA PRO A 168 -6.94 -1.86 -4.13
C PRO A 168 -5.50 -2.04 -3.61
N ILE A 169 -4.83 -3.09 -4.07
CA ILE A 169 -3.57 -3.58 -3.50
C ILE A 169 -2.42 -2.61 -3.68
N ALA A 170 -2.38 -1.84 -4.78
CA ALA A 170 -1.36 -0.83 -5.01
C ALA A 170 -1.47 0.32 -4.01
N ASP A 171 -2.69 0.83 -3.77
CA ASP A 171 -2.94 1.86 -2.75
C ASP A 171 -2.58 1.39 -1.34
N LEU A 172 -3.05 0.19 -0.96
CA LEU A 172 -2.79 -0.36 0.37
C LEU A 172 -1.30 -0.56 0.62
N ASN A 173 -0.58 -1.13 -0.34
CA ASN A 173 0.86 -1.32 -0.22
C ASN A 173 1.62 0.01 -0.17
N THR A 174 1.19 0.99 -0.95
CA THR A 174 1.74 2.35 -0.92
C THR A 174 1.59 2.98 0.47
N GLY A 175 0.42 2.85 1.09
CA GLY A 175 0.19 3.33 2.46
C GLY A 175 1.07 2.63 3.49
N MET A 176 1.31 1.32 3.33
CA MET A 176 2.22 0.55 4.20
C MET A 176 3.69 0.98 4.01
N PHE A 177 4.17 1.13 2.78
CA PHE A 177 5.52 1.64 2.52
C PHE A 177 5.71 3.07 3.00
N ALA A 178 4.68 3.92 2.86
CA ALA A 178 4.71 5.28 3.39
C ALA A 178 4.86 5.27 4.92
N MET A 179 4.07 4.46 5.63
CA MET A 179 4.21 4.30 7.08
C MET A 179 5.63 3.81 7.46
N GLN A 180 6.12 2.76 6.79
CA GLN A 180 7.46 2.22 7.04
C GLN A 180 8.55 3.28 6.80
N GLY A 181 8.43 4.03 5.71
CA GLY A 181 9.32 5.15 5.39
C GLY A 181 9.30 6.24 6.46
N ILE A 182 8.10 6.63 6.92
CA ILE A 182 7.92 7.62 8.00
C ILE A 182 8.60 7.15 9.29
N LEU A 183 8.39 5.90 9.71
CA LEU A 183 9.02 5.35 10.91
C LEU A 183 10.55 5.30 10.78
N SER A 184 11.07 4.94 9.62
CA SER A 184 12.52 4.93 9.34
C SER A 184 13.11 6.35 9.40
N ALA A 185 12.42 7.34 8.83
CA ALA A 185 12.80 8.74 8.89
C ALA A 185 12.71 9.30 10.32
N TYR A 186 11.72 8.85 11.10
CA TYR A 186 11.59 9.23 12.50
C TYR A 186 12.78 8.70 13.34
N ILE A 187 13.17 7.45 13.15
CA ILE A 187 14.35 6.88 13.79
C ILE A 187 15.63 7.63 13.38
N HIS A 188 15.77 7.99 12.10
CA HIS A 188 16.86 8.83 11.64
C HIS A 188 16.84 10.21 12.32
N ARG A 189 15.70 10.84 12.43
CA ARG A 189 15.52 12.14 13.11
C ARG A 189 15.91 12.09 14.58
N LEU A 190 15.60 11.02 15.30
CA LEU A 190 16.01 10.86 16.70
C LEU A 190 17.54 10.89 16.86
N LYS A 191 18.29 10.43 15.86
CA LYS A 191 19.76 10.41 15.85
C LYS A 191 20.38 11.70 15.31
N SER A 192 19.79 12.28 14.28
CA SER A 192 20.36 13.40 13.51
C SER A 192 19.80 14.78 13.88
N GLY A 193 18.62 14.83 14.50
CA GLY A 193 17.85 16.02 14.74
C GLY A 193 17.19 16.61 13.49
N LYS A 194 17.27 15.94 12.32
CA LYS A 194 16.80 16.47 11.02
C LYS A 194 15.62 15.67 10.47
N GLY A 195 14.64 16.36 9.90
CA GLY A 195 13.58 15.75 9.11
C GLY A 195 14.05 15.29 7.74
N GLN A 196 13.15 14.62 7.00
CA GLN A 196 13.43 14.08 5.64
C GLN A 196 12.23 14.24 4.72
N PHE A 197 12.51 14.35 3.41
CA PHE A 197 11.52 14.14 2.37
C PHE A 197 11.46 12.65 2.01
N LEU A 198 10.25 12.12 1.96
CA LEU A 198 9.94 10.76 1.54
C LEU A 198 9.03 10.82 0.33
N GLU A 199 9.31 10.00 -0.64
CA GLU A 199 8.46 9.79 -1.80
C GLU A 199 8.10 8.32 -1.92
N VAL A 200 6.81 8.04 -2.15
CA VAL A 200 6.30 6.69 -2.41
C VAL A 200 5.35 6.75 -3.59
N SER A 201 5.48 5.83 -4.54
CA SER A 201 4.58 5.78 -5.69
C SER A 201 3.76 4.49 -5.74
N LEU A 202 2.54 4.59 -6.30
CA LEU A 202 1.67 3.44 -6.50
C LEU A 202 2.32 2.39 -7.41
N LEU A 203 2.99 2.84 -8.48
CA LEU A 203 3.63 1.94 -9.43
C LEU A 203 4.75 1.13 -8.79
N GLU A 204 5.68 1.77 -8.08
CA GLU A 204 6.79 1.10 -7.40
C GLU A 204 6.28 0.16 -6.31
N SER A 205 5.28 0.60 -5.56
CA SER A 205 4.63 -0.22 -4.52
C SER A 205 3.95 -1.46 -5.09
N ALA A 206 3.34 -1.35 -6.27
CA ALA A 206 2.74 -2.48 -6.96
C ALA A 206 3.80 -3.43 -7.54
N LEU A 207 4.90 -2.88 -8.10
CA LEU A 207 6.03 -3.67 -8.59
C LEU A 207 6.69 -4.52 -7.49
N ALA A 208 6.72 -4.05 -6.25
CA ALA A 208 7.27 -4.80 -5.13
C ALA A 208 6.59 -6.16 -4.91
N TYR A 209 5.34 -6.34 -5.35
CA TYR A 209 4.64 -7.62 -5.29
C TYR A 209 5.05 -8.63 -6.37
N THR A 210 5.71 -8.19 -7.44
CA THR A 210 6.13 -9.07 -8.53
C THR A 210 7.52 -9.70 -8.31
N LEU A 211 7.95 -9.83 -7.07
CA LEU A 211 9.30 -10.22 -6.69
C LEU A 211 9.82 -11.48 -7.41
N TYR A 212 9.05 -12.57 -7.39
CA TYR A 212 9.43 -13.82 -8.07
C TYR A 212 9.34 -13.69 -9.59
N GLU A 213 8.26 -13.13 -10.08
CA GLU A 213 7.97 -12.97 -11.51
C GLU A 213 8.97 -12.04 -12.17
N SER A 214 9.29 -10.90 -11.54
CA SER A 214 10.31 -9.99 -12.04
C SER A 214 11.70 -10.62 -12.02
N SER A 215 12.05 -11.41 -11.00
CA SER A 215 13.34 -12.11 -10.95
C SER A 215 13.46 -13.18 -12.05
N ILE A 216 12.39 -13.91 -12.35
CA ILE A 216 12.34 -14.86 -13.46
C ILE A 216 12.58 -14.13 -14.78
N TYR A 217 11.83 -13.07 -15.03
CA TYR A 217 11.96 -12.27 -16.25
C TYR A 217 13.39 -11.74 -16.44
N PHE A 218 13.95 -11.10 -15.43
CA PHE A 218 15.31 -10.53 -15.53
C PHE A 218 16.41 -11.57 -15.65
N THR A 219 16.20 -12.79 -15.17
CA THR A 219 17.19 -13.86 -15.25
C THR A 219 17.08 -14.66 -16.55
N THR A 220 15.88 -14.89 -17.05
CA THR A 220 15.64 -15.83 -18.15
C THR A 220 15.09 -15.17 -19.42
N GLY A 221 14.57 -13.94 -19.33
CA GLY A 221 13.78 -13.30 -20.39
C GLY A 221 12.36 -13.86 -20.55
N SER A 222 11.97 -14.87 -19.78
CA SER A 222 10.63 -15.46 -19.83
C SER A 222 9.60 -14.53 -19.21
N ILE A 223 8.52 -14.25 -19.92
CA ILE A 223 7.40 -13.45 -19.43
C ILE A 223 6.45 -14.36 -18.65
N PRO A 224 6.26 -14.11 -17.34
CA PRO A 224 5.34 -14.91 -16.54
C PRO A 224 3.89 -14.75 -17.00
N GLU A 225 3.14 -15.86 -17.02
CA GLU A 225 1.72 -15.91 -17.35
C GLU A 225 0.87 -16.22 -16.11
N PRO A 226 -0.46 -15.99 -16.14
CA PRO A 226 -1.34 -16.37 -15.05
C PRO A 226 -1.40 -17.90 -14.87
N ASP A 227 -1.21 -18.39 -13.65
CA ASP A 227 -1.27 -19.82 -13.30
C ASP A 227 -2.45 -20.15 -12.38
N GLY A 228 -3.49 -19.33 -12.34
CA GLY A 228 -4.63 -19.50 -11.44
C GLY A 228 -4.21 -19.43 -9.98
N SER A 229 -4.40 -20.50 -9.24
CA SER A 229 -3.97 -20.61 -7.84
C SER A 229 -2.67 -21.41 -7.66
N ALA A 230 -2.05 -21.86 -8.75
CA ALA A 230 -0.83 -22.65 -8.67
C ALA A 230 0.38 -21.77 -8.32
N HIS A 231 1.29 -22.34 -7.53
CA HIS A 231 2.57 -21.70 -7.26
C HIS A 231 3.55 -22.00 -8.39
N ARG A 232 4.16 -20.96 -8.95
CA ARG A 232 5.02 -21.03 -10.12
C ARG A 232 6.28 -21.90 -9.97
N LEU A 233 6.79 -22.05 -8.76
CA LEU A 233 8.09 -22.68 -8.49
C LEU A 233 7.98 -23.96 -7.65
N THR A 234 6.78 -24.42 -7.31
CA THR A 234 6.64 -25.59 -6.44
C THR A 234 5.29 -26.29 -6.61
N ALA A 235 5.32 -27.64 -6.59
CA ALA A 235 4.14 -28.47 -6.71
C ALA A 235 4.19 -29.67 -5.74
N PRO A 236 3.00 -30.11 -5.24
CA PRO A 236 1.69 -29.47 -5.39
C PRO A 236 1.50 -28.28 -4.43
N TYR A 237 1.11 -27.16 -4.97
CA TYR A 237 0.77 -25.95 -4.20
C TYR A 237 -0.29 -25.18 -4.98
N GLN A 238 -1.57 -25.49 -4.75
CA GLN A 238 -2.69 -24.83 -5.41
C GLN A 238 -4.04 -25.21 -4.79
N ALA A 239 -5.12 -24.59 -5.28
CA ALA A 239 -6.47 -25.02 -5.02
C ALA A 239 -6.84 -26.21 -5.91
N PHE A 240 -7.40 -27.28 -5.32
CA PHE A 240 -7.88 -28.46 -6.02
C PHE A 240 -9.40 -28.57 -5.88
N LYS A 241 -10.06 -28.94 -6.97
CA LYS A 241 -11.50 -29.20 -6.97
C LYS A 241 -11.80 -30.49 -6.19
N THR A 242 -12.80 -30.43 -5.32
CA THR A 242 -13.38 -31.55 -4.61
C THR A 242 -14.77 -31.86 -5.13
N LYS A 243 -15.42 -32.86 -4.54
CA LYS A 243 -16.80 -33.22 -4.91
C LYS A 243 -17.78 -32.06 -4.67
N ASP A 244 -17.56 -31.28 -3.65
CA ASP A 244 -18.47 -30.27 -3.11
C ASP A 244 -17.89 -28.84 -3.02
N GLY A 245 -16.66 -28.64 -3.55
CA GLY A 245 -16.02 -27.35 -3.50
C GLY A 245 -14.55 -27.37 -3.91
N PHE A 246 -13.71 -26.71 -3.11
CA PHE A 246 -12.27 -26.63 -3.32
C PHE A 246 -11.51 -26.79 -2.02
N ILE A 247 -10.31 -27.37 -2.08
CA ILE A 247 -9.34 -27.37 -0.99
C ILE A 247 -8.05 -26.69 -1.45
N ASN A 248 -7.39 -26.00 -0.56
CA ASN A 248 -6.03 -25.50 -0.79
C ASN A 248 -5.03 -26.54 -0.25
N LEU A 249 -4.10 -26.95 -1.09
CA LEU A 249 -3.03 -27.89 -0.75
C LEU A 249 -1.69 -27.21 -0.97
N GLY A 250 -0.81 -27.29 0.05
CA GLY A 250 0.57 -26.81 -0.01
C GLY A 250 1.53 -27.89 0.49
N ALA A 251 1.96 -28.79 -0.38
CA ALA A 251 3.00 -29.78 -0.08
C ALA A 251 4.32 -29.40 -0.78
N ALA A 252 4.77 -28.18 -0.51
CA ALA A 252 5.84 -27.50 -1.23
C ALA A 252 7.24 -28.13 -1.05
N ASN A 253 7.53 -28.75 0.08
CA ASN A 253 8.80 -29.39 0.34
C ASN A 253 8.69 -30.91 0.30
N GLN A 254 9.83 -31.61 0.23
CA GLN A 254 9.88 -33.06 0.09
C GLN A 254 9.17 -33.79 1.25
N SER A 255 9.39 -33.39 2.48
CA SER A 255 8.75 -34.00 3.65
C SER A 255 7.22 -33.84 3.64
N ASN A 256 6.71 -32.68 3.21
CA ASN A 256 5.26 -32.45 3.06
C ASN A 256 4.69 -33.28 1.91
N TRP A 257 5.41 -33.39 0.79
CA TRP A 257 5.05 -34.24 -0.33
C TRP A 257 4.91 -35.71 0.11
N GLU A 258 5.90 -36.28 0.78
CA GLU A 258 5.89 -37.65 1.25
C GLU A 258 4.73 -37.93 2.22
N ARG A 259 4.44 -37.01 3.13
CA ARG A 259 3.26 -37.11 4.02
C ARG A 259 1.96 -37.01 3.25
N PHE A 260 1.88 -36.12 2.28
CA PHE A 260 0.69 -35.95 1.45
C PHE A 260 0.36 -37.23 0.67
N VAL A 261 1.32 -37.83 -0.01
CA VAL A 261 1.07 -39.08 -0.78
C VAL A 261 0.70 -40.25 0.11
N ASP A 262 1.17 -40.30 1.36
CA ASP A 262 0.73 -41.28 2.34
C ASP A 262 -0.75 -41.10 2.71
N VAL A 263 -1.14 -39.82 3.03
CA VAL A 263 -2.50 -39.51 3.41
C VAL A 263 -3.52 -39.82 2.33
N ILE A 264 -3.19 -39.62 1.05
CA ILE A 264 -4.08 -39.93 -0.07
C ILE A 264 -3.98 -41.41 -0.52
N GLY A 265 -3.24 -42.26 0.19
CA GLY A 265 -3.08 -43.69 -0.12
C GLY A 265 -2.22 -43.96 -1.36
N MET A 266 -1.38 -43.06 -1.80
CA MET A 266 -0.56 -43.15 -3.01
C MET A 266 0.94 -43.19 -2.70
N SER A 267 1.35 -43.82 -1.60
CA SER A 267 2.76 -43.84 -1.13
C SER A 267 3.76 -44.37 -2.18
N LYS A 268 3.32 -45.15 -3.15
CA LYS A 268 4.16 -45.61 -4.28
C LYS A 268 4.72 -44.49 -5.13
N LEU A 269 4.07 -43.30 -5.14
CA LEU A 269 4.55 -42.14 -5.88
C LEU A 269 5.88 -41.61 -5.35
N LYS A 270 6.26 -41.95 -4.11
CA LYS A 270 7.57 -41.56 -3.54
C LYS A 270 8.74 -42.19 -4.33
N GLU A 271 8.52 -43.37 -4.88
CA GLU A 271 9.52 -44.13 -5.63
C GLU A 271 9.49 -43.81 -7.14
N ASP A 272 8.47 -43.11 -7.61
CA ASP A 272 8.34 -42.73 -9.01
C ASP A 272 9.28 -41.59 -9.36
N LYS A 273 10.14 -41.82 -10.35
CA LYS A 273 11.12 -40.83 -10.82
C LYS A 273 10.49 -39.53 -11.29
N LYS A 274 9.25 -39.58 -11.80
CA LYS A 274 8.49 -38.38 -12.27
C LYS A 274 8.14 -37.42 -11.15
N PHE A 275 8.12 -37.84 -9.90
CA PHE A 275 7.74 -37.05 -8.75
C PHE A 275 8.88 -36.85 -7.73
N LYS A 276 10.11 -37.18 -8.11
CA LYS A 276 11.25 -37.20 -7.19
C LYS A 276 11.65 -35.84 -6.66
N THR A 277 11.55 -34.81 -7.47
CA THR A 277 11.89 -33.45 -7.09
C THR A 277 10.68 -32.50 -7.29
N SER A 278 10.70 -31.32 -6.69
CA SER A 278 9.65 -30.30 -6.89
C SER A 278 9.47 -29.95 -8.37
N ASP A 279 10.58 -29.76 -9.09
CA ASP A 279 10.55 -29.42 -10.52
C ASP A 279 9.93 -30.52 -11.38
N MET A 280 10.14 -31.80 -11.00
CA MET A 280 9.53 -32.93 -11.70
C MET A 280 8.05 -33.12 -11.40
N ARG A 281 7.54 -32.45 -10.35
CA ARG A 281 6.12 -32.42 -9.97
C ARG A 281 5.32 -31.32 -10.60
N GLN A 282 5.97 -30.32 -11.18
CA GLN A 282 5.36 -29.24 -11.97
C GLN A 282 4.97 -29.73 -13.35
#